data_31e722f9db9c84c693aafb8b7a8951f8
#
_entry.id   31e722f9db9c84c693aafb8b7a8951f8
#
_cell.length_a   1.000
_cell.length_b   1.000
_cell.length_c   1.000
_cell.angle_alpha   90.00
_cell.angle_beta   90.00
_cell.angle_gamma   90.00
#
_symmetry.space_group_name_H-M   'P 1'
#
loop_
_entity.id
_entity.type
_entity.pdbx_description
1 polymer ?
#
loop_
_entity_poly.entity_id
_entity_poly.type
_entity_poly.pdbx_seq_one_letter_code
_entity_poly.pdbx_strand_id
1 'polypeptide(L)'
;MTIEAQRKLLDEYSLQDIINHYKKKQLRITAPFISTEGRDSKKAGVGGHEQKEKWKQDTAWGIGYSSAYLTTALHGVRKRRFNVKSAGTGVGKTRSSIADIGYACSPYYYDKNLGKWCENPNGTYNGALYIGTEMELLEEIDPILWAYIADVPQDHIEFNMYEEGEEERVDKAIDILEHEANIWFEYVPEYDANTLEEVIEQHKLDHNIEYVWFDYISSTVELNSEYASESKVKMVVREDQVLANLSKKLKNFTRKFDVSIDSFTQVTGDFKNEANRDQTIVRGAKSIIDKADGAMIAMPPTEKELKKVEPITRELLNKPAPNLVYSLYKNRGGKWNKIKIWLYIDYSTMRVHDLFVTDYEYKLIKDIEKTYINVSNEEYASKKATINPIENLEISEKETEEIKF
;
A
#
# COMPACT_ATOMS: atom_id res chain seq x y z
N MET A 1 -28.41 22.33 -22.47
CA MET A 1 -29.30 22.65 -21.31
C MET A 1 -29.72 24.09 -21.44
N THR A 2 -31.02 24.38 -21.45
CA THR A 2 -31.56 25.74 -21.59
C THR A 2 -31.33 26.52 -20.30
N ILE A 3 -31.25 27.86 -20.38
CA ILE A 3 -31.09 28.77 -19.24
C ILE A 3 -32.16 28.53 -18.15
N GLU A 4 -33.36 28.17 -18.57
CA GLU A 4 -34.49 27.83 -17.72
C GLU A 4 -34.28 26.53 -16.91
N ALA A 5 -33.66 25.50 -17.52
CA ALA A 5 -33.29 24.27 -16.83
C ALA A 5 -32.15 24.49 -15.82
N GLN A 6 -31.26 25.46 -16.10
CA GLN A 6 -30.19 25.84 -15.15
C GLN A 6 -30.74 26.61 -13.94
N ARG A 7 -31.73 27.51 -14.16
CA ARG A 7 -32.41 28.24 -13.07
C ARG A 7 -33.16 27.28 -12.15
N LYS A 8 -33.91 26.32 -12.74
CA LYS A 8 -34.66 25.31 -11.96
C LYS A 8 -33.73 24.44 -11.09
N LEU A 9 -32.53 24.13 -11.60
CA LEU A 9 -31.49 23.40 -10.83
C LEU A 9 -30.97 24.21 -9.64
N LEU A 10 -30.83 25.55 -9.81
CA LEU A 10 -30.38 26.45 -8.76
C LEU A 10 -31.43 26.69 -7.65
N ASP A 11 -32.72 26.59 -8.01
CA ASP A 11 -33.84 26.80 -7.06
C ASP A 11 -34.23 25.53 -6.28
N GLU A 12 -33.95 24.32 -6.81
CA GLU A 12 -34.36 23.04 -6.24
C GLU A 12 -33.24 22.32 -5.46
N TYR A 13 -31.97 22.69 -5.63
CA TYR A 13 -30.84 21.99 -5.05
C TYR A 13 -29.95 22.90 -4.19
N SER A 14 -29.38 22.36 -3.12
CA SER A 14 -28.40 23.11 -2.34
C SER A 14 -27.14 23.41 -3.16
N LEU A 15 -26.37 24.44 -2.76
CA LEU A 15 -25.11 24.78 -3.40
C LEU A 15 -24.16 23.56 -3.46
N GLN A 16 -24.18 22.72 -2.41
CA GLN A 16 -23.39 21.51 -2.32
C GLN A 16 -23.82 20.46 -3.35
N ASP A 17 -25.12 20.28 -3.56
CA ASP A 17 -25.64 19.34 -4.57
C ASP A 17 -25.25 19.78 -5.99
N ILE A 18 -25.25 21.09 -6.24
CA ILE A 18 -24.84 21.68 -7.52
C ILE A 18 -23.34 21.45 -7.75
N ILE A 19 -22.51 21.72 -6.74
CA ILE A 19 -21.06 21.47 -6.79
C ILE A 19 -20.79 19.99 -7.05
N ASN A 20 -21.43 19.11 -6.33
CA ASN A 20 -21.28 17.66 -6.48
C ASN A 20 -21.73 17.18 -7.87
N HIS A 21 -22.82 17.75 -8.39
CA HIS A 21 -23.28 17.44 -9.75
C HIS A 21 -22.25 17.86 -10.81
N TYR A 22 -21.67 19.07 -10.69
CA TYR A 22 -20.65 19.54 -11.63
C TYR A 22 -19.33 18.79 -11.47
N LYS A 23 -18.89 18.47 -10.26
CA LYS A 23 -17.73 17.60 -10.00
C LYS A 23 -17.92 16.22 -10.66
N LYS A 24 -19.08 15.58 -10.47
CA LYS A 24 -19.42 14.30 -11.15
C LYS A 24 -19.40 14.40 -12.67
N LYS A 25 -19.85 15.52 -13.21
CA LYS A 25 -19.88 15.76 -14.66
C LYS A 25 -18.47 16.02 -15.23
N GLN A 26 -17.64 16.72 -14.49
CA GLN A 26 -16.24 16.97 -14.85
C GLN A 26 -15.43 15.66 -14.88
N LEU A 27 -15.59 14.79 -13.87
CA LEU A 27 -15.00 13.44 -13.86
C LEU A 27 -15.45 12.59 -15.07
N ARG A 28 -16.70 12.68 -15.47
CA ARG A 28 -17.19 11.98 -16.67
C ARG A 28 -16.55 12.49 -17.95
N ILE A 29 -16.16 13.76 -18.01
CA ILE A 29 -15.49 14.38 -19.15
C ILE A 29 -13.99 14.04 -19.17
N THR A 30 -13.35 14.01 -18.00
CA THR A 30 -11.91 13.73 -17.85
C THR A 30 -11.58 12.24 -17.82
N ALA A 31 -12.58 11.36 -17.59
CA ALA A 31 -12.45 9.90 -17.65
C ALA A 31 -13.15 9.34 -18.92
N PRO A 32 -12.58 9.50 -20.10
CA PRO A 32 -13.26 9.25 -21.38
C PRO A 32 -13.68 7.81 -21.66
N PHE A 33 -13.45 6.86 -20.76
CA PHE A 33 -13.71 5.44 -20.97
C PHE A 33 -14.33 4.70 -19.78
N ILE A 34 -14.98 5.40 -18.86
CA ILE A 34 -15.74 4.71 -17.80
C ILE A 34 -17.17 4.55 -18.31
N SER A 35 -17.52 3.33 -18.74
CA SER A 35 -18.91 3.01 -19.05
C SER A 35 -19.75 3.19 -17.78
N THR A 36 -20.80 3.97 -17.85
CA THR A 36 -21.73 4.29 -16.74
C THR A 36 -22.49 3.07 -16.20
N GLU A 37 -22.27 1.88 -16.77
CA GLU A 37 -22.99 0.66 -16.42
C GLU A 37 -22.10 -0.52 -15.99
N GLY A 38 -20.78 -0.29 -15.77
CA GLY A 38 -19.86 -1.36 -15.32
C GLY A 38 -19.67 -2.51 -16.33
N ARG A 39 -20.15 -2.36 -17.58
CA ARG A 39 -19.96 -3.32 -18.67
C ARG A 39 -18.95 -2.76 -19.66
N ASP A 40 -17.88 -3.49 -19.85
CA ASP A 40 -16.87 -3.22 -20.88
C ASP A 40 -16.87 -4.40 -21.86
N SER A 41 -17.05 -4.12 -23.14
CA SER A 41 -17.05 -5.16 -24.18
C SER A 41 -16.22 -4.74 -25.37
N LYS A 42 -15.34 -5.60 -25.81
CA LYS A 42 -14.55 -5.42 -27.03
C LYS A 42 -14.38 -6.75 -27.75
N LYS A 43 -14.17 -6.70 -29.05
CA LYS A 43 -13.75 -7.88 -29.80
C LYS A 43 -12.33 -8.26 -29.37
N ALA A 44 -12.08 -9.54 -29.14
CA ALA A 44 -10.74 -10.05 -28.82
C ALA A 44 -9.71 -9.60 -29.87
N GLY A 45 -8.54 -9.15 -29.42
CA GLY A 45 -7.45 -8.66 -30.28
C GLY A 45 -7.52 -7.16 -30.64
N VAL A 46 -8.68 -6.50 -30.59
CA VAL A 46 -8.78 -5.05 -30.84
C VAL A 46 -7.96 -4.28 -29.81
N GLY A 47 -7.10 -3.35 -30.24
CA GLY A 47 -6.18 -2.58 -29.40
C GLY A 47 -4.97 -3.38 -28.88
N GLY A 48 -4.78 -4.64 -29.30
CA GLY A 48 -3.69 -5.49 -28.81
C GLY A 48 -2.31 -5.01 -29.24
N HIS A 49 -2.15 -4.50 -30.47
CA HIS A 49 -0.88 -3.95 -30.93
C HIS A 49 -0.49 -2.67 -30.20
N GLU A 50 -1.45 -1.78 -30.00
CA GLU A 50 -1.26 -0.55 -29.22
C GLU A 50 -0.88 -0.84 -27.79
N GLN A 51 -1.55 -1.79 -27.14
CA GLN A 51 -1.22 -2.22 -25.78
C GLN A 51 0.16 -2.86 -25.70
N LYS A 52 0.57 -3.65 -26.70
CA LYS A 52 1.91 -4.24 -26.77
C LYS A 52 3.00 -3.16 -26.92
N GLU A 53 2.78 -2.16 -27.77
CA GLU A 53 3.71 -1.02 -27.91
C GLU A 53 3.77 -0.20 -26.62
N LYS A 54 2.62 0.04 -25.97
CA LYS A 54 2.58 0.69 -24.67
C LYS A 54 3.41 -0.05 -23.62
N TRP A 55 3.36 -1.37 -23.56
CA TRP A 55 4.16 -2.18 -22.62
C TRP A 55 5.65 -2.19 -22.92
N LYS A 56 6.08 -1.81 -24.13
CA LYS A 56 7.50 -1.61 -24.44
C LYS A 56 8.03 -0.30 -23.89
N GLN A 57 7.16 0.71 -23.78
CA GLN A 57 7.53 2.05 -23.32
C GLN A 57 7.28 2.21 -21.81
N ASP A 58 6.21 1.59 -21.32
CA ASP A 58 5.73 1.68 -19.95
C ASP A 58 5.53 0.27 -19.43
N THR A 59 6.43 -0.19 -18.59
CA THR A 59 6.38 -1.54 -18.04
C THR A 59 5.10 -1.74 -17.22
N ALA A 60 4.60 -2.98 -17.18
CA ALA A 60 3.40 -3.31 -16.40
C ALA A 60 3.67 -3.38 -14.87
N TRP A 61 4.80 -2.84 -14.39
CA TRP A 61 5.14 -2.75 -12.98
C TRP A 61 4.50 -1.52 -12.33
N GLY A 62 4.19 -1.63 -11.04
CA GLY A 62 3.80 -0.50 -10.20
C GLY A 62 4.99 0.07 -9.46
N ILE A 63 4.75 1.00 -8.53
CA ILE A 63 5.80 1.48 -7.62
C ILE A 63 6.21 0.38 -6.63
N GLY A 64 7.41 0.50 -6.03
CA GLY A 64 7.94 -0.50 -5.12
C GLY A 64 7.20 -0.57 -3.79
N TYR A 65 7.13 -1.75 -3.19
CA TYR A 65 6.88 -1.92 -1.76
C TYR A 65 8.20 -1.76 -0.99
N SER A 66 8.11 -1.47 0.30
CA SER A 66 9.28 -1.46 1.21
C SER A 66 10.02 -2.81 1.23
N SER A 67 9.36 -3.91 0.87
CA SER A 67 9.97 -5.21 0.61
C SER A 67 10.17 -5.44 -0.88
N ALA A 68 11.43 -5.61 -1.31
CA ALA A 68 11.79 -5.89 -2.70
C ALA A 68 11.31 -7.28 -3.18
N TYR A 69 11.23 -8.27 -2.29
CA TYR A 69 10.62 -9.55 -2.62
C TYR A 69 9.11 -9.44 -2.82
N LEU A 70 8.43 -8.61 -2.03
CA LEU A 70 7.01 -8.35 -2.22
C LEU A 70 6.78 -7.61 -3.54
N THR A 71 7.64 -6.64 -3.86
CA THR A 71 7.65 -5.96 -5.16
C THR A 71 7.75 -6.97 -6.30
N THR A 72 8.70 -7.90 -6.23
CA THR A 72 8.81 -8.98 -7.23
C THR A 72 7.56 -9.83 -7.32
N ALA A 73 7.03 -10.25 -6.17
CA ALA A 73 5.90 -11.18 -6.13
C ALA A 73 4.61 -10.56 -6.72
N LEU A 74 4.31 -9.30 -6.38
CA LEU A 74 3.09 -8.61 -6.80
C LEU A 74 3.29 -7.72 -8.05
N HIS A 75 4.52 -7.59 -8.55
CA HIS A 75 4.93 -6.64 -9.57
C HIS A 75 4.72 -5.17 -9.12
N GLY A 76 4.99 -4.88 -7.84
CA GLY A 76 4.77 -3.59 -7.21
C GLY A 76 3.32 -3.23 -6.93
N VAL A 77 3.10 -2.00 -6.44
CA VAL A 77 1.78 -1.40 -6.20
C VAL A 77 1.23 -0.90 -7.53
N ARG A 78 0.41 -1.70 -8.18
CA ARG A 78 -0.08 -1.43 -9.55
C ARG A 78 -1.42 -0.73 -9.53
N LYS A 79 -1.59 0.27 -10.37
CA LYS A 79 -2.92 0.88 -10.61
C LYS A 79 -3.95 -0.17 -11.04
N ARG A 80 -5.20 0.07 -10.68
CA ARG A 80 -6.34 -0.84 -10.92
C ARG A 80 -6.24 -2.17 -10.20
N ARG A 81 -5.38 -2.25 -9.17
CA ARG A 81 -5.27 -3.41 -8.28
C ARG A 81 -5.78 -3.07 -6.88
N PHE A 82 -6.36 -4.08 -6.27
CA PHE A 82 -6.80 -4.08 -4.89
C PHE A 82 -6.10 -5.21 -4.17
N ASN A 83 -5.26 -4.88 -3.20
CA ASN A 83 -4.54 -5.85 -2.40
C ASN A 83 -4.97 -5.75 -0.94
N VAL A 84 -4.87 -6.87 -0.22
CA VAL A 84 -5.25 -6.95 1.19
C VAL A 84 -4.12 -7.57 2.00
N LYS A 85 -3.64 -6.84 2.99
CA LYS A 85 -2.74 -7.34 4.04
C LYS A 85 -3.57 -7.61 5.30
N SER A 86 -3.53 -8.82 5.81
CA SER A 86 -4.20 -9.20 7.05
C SER A 86 -3.18 -9.35 8.16
N ALA A 87 -3.42 -8.76 9.32
CA ALA A 87 -2.51 -8.85 10.46
C ALA A 87 -3.26 -8.89 11.78
N GLY A 88 -2.63 -9.45 12.80
CA GLY A 88 -3.13 -9.38 14.18
C GLY A 88 -3.04 -7.97 14.74
N THR A 89 -3.77 -7.75 15.85
CA THR A 89 -3.65 -6.50 16.60
C THR A 89 -2.22 -6.36 17.15
N GLY A 90 -1.65 -5.16 17.04
CA GLY A 90 -0.29 -4.87 17.51
C GLY A 90 0.86 -5.39 16.63
N VAL A 91 0.58 -5.97 15.46
CA VAL A 91 1.62 -6.44 14.53
C VAL A 91 2.19 -5.32 13.66
N GLY A 92 1.67 -4.10 13.76
CA GLY A 92 2.16 -2.94 13.00
C GLY A 92 1.53 -2.78 11.63
N LYS A 93 0.21 -2.99 11.48
CA LYS A 93 -0.52 -2.72 10.23
C LYS A 93 -0.27 -1.31 9.71
N THR A 94 -0.63 -0.31 10.51
CA THR A 94 -0.46 1.10 10.20
C THR A 94 1.00 1.45 9.90
N ARG A 95 1.93 1.00 10.77
CA ARG A 95 3.37 1.21 10.58
C ARG A 95 3.88 0.64 9.26
N SER A 96 3.37 -0.54 8.85
CA SER A 96 3.71 -1.15 7.56
C SER A 96 3.17 -0.35 6.36
N SER A 97 1.98 0.28 6.50
CA SER A 97 1.45 1.18 5.47
C SER A 97 2.33 2.41 5.29
N ILE A 98 2.67 3.05 6.41
CA ILE A 98 3.47 4.27 6.40
C ILE A 98 4.89 4.00 5.88
N ALA A 99 5.47 2.84 6.22
CA ALA A 99 6.74 2.40 5.64
C ALA A 99 6.67 2.23 4.11
N ASP A 100 5.59 1.62 3.61
CA ASP A 100 5.38 1.48 2.16
C ASP A 100 5.19 2.86 1.49
N ILE A 101 4.46 3.79 2.13
CA ILE A 101 4.28 5.17 1.63
C ILE A 101 5.62 5.91 1.60
N GLY A 102 6.37 5.88 2.69
CA GLY A 102 7.69 6.54 2.77
C GLY A 102 8.67 5.99 1.74
N TYR A 103 8.68 4.66 1.57
CA TYR A 103 9.51 4.00 0.55
C TYR A 103 9.13 4.39 -0.88
N ALA A 104 7.83 4.41 -1.18
CA ALA A 104 7.35 4.58 -2.54
C ALA A 104 7.15 6.05 -2.96
N CYS A 105 6.84 6.94 -2.00
CA CYS A 105 6.33 8.27 -2.32
C CYS A 105 7.16 9.42 -1.75
N SER A 106 8.09 9.18 -0.82
CA SER A 106 9.01 10.23 -0.38
C SER A 106 10.08 10.49 -1.44
N PRO A 107 10.34 11.74 -1.85
CA PRO A 107 11.38 12.06 -2.84
C PRO A 107 12.79 11.85 -2.28
N TYR A 108 12.99 12.01 -0.99
CA TYR A 108 14.28 11.86 -0.32
C TYR A 108 14.16 11.01 0.94
N TYR A 109 15.29 10.46 1.37
CA TYR A 109 15.44 9.79 2.65
C TYR A 109 16.86 9.98 3.17
N TYR A 110 17.02 9.92 4.48
CA TYR A 110 18.35 9.90 5.08
C TYR A 110 18.88 8.47 5.14
N ASP A 111 20.13 8.27 4.75
CA ASP A 111 20.83 7.00 4.88
C ASP A 111 21.84 7.11 6.02
N LYS A 112 21.56 6.46 7.14
CA LYS A 112 22.42 6.49 8.35
C LYS A 112 23.80 5.88 8.10
N ASN A 113 23.90 4.86 7.23
CA ASN A 113 25.19 4.24 6.89
C ASN A 113 26.09 5.15 6.05
N LEU A 114 25.49 5.95 5.16
CA LEU A 114 26.19 6.93 4.35
C LEU A 114 26.32 8.29 5.04
N GLY A 115 25.62 8.51 6.16
CA GLY A 115 25.60 9.77 6.89
C GLY A 115 25.08 10.95 6.09
N LYS A 116 24.18 10.74 5.11
CA LYS A 116 23.69 11.80 4.21
C LYS A 116 22.27 11.57 3.72
N TRP A 117 21.68 12.67 3.25
CA TRP A 117 20.44 12.63 2.51
C TRP A 117 20.67 12.09 1.09
N CYS A 118 19.80 11.17 0.68
CA CYS A 118 19.82 10.54 -0.62
C CYS A 118 18.52 10.82 -1.34
N GLU A 119 18.59 11.05 -2.65
CA GLU A 119 17.41 11.00 -3.51
C GLU A 119 16.86 9.58 -3.49
N ASN A 120 15.53 9.47 -3.38
CA ASN A 120 14.89 8.15 -3.32
C ASN A 120 14.66 7.63 -4.75
N PRO A 121 15.42 6.62 -5.20
CA PRO A 121 15.26 6.09 -6.55
C PRO A 121 13.93 5.38 -6.76
N ASN A 122 13.25 5.00 -5.65
CA ASN A 122 11.92 4.38 -5.67
C ASN A 122 10.81 5.42 -5.50
N GLY A 123 11.17 6.66 -5.18
CA GLY A 123 10.23 7.75 -4.96
C GLY A 123 9.41 8.04 -6.20
N THR A 124 8.18 8.45 -5.99
CA THR A 124 7.27 8.89 -7.05
C THR A 124 6.64 10.22 -6.67
N TYR A 125 6.50 11.09 -7.63
CA TYR A 125 5.71 12.33 -7.47
C TYR A 125 4.22 12.10 -7.70
N ASN A 126 3.79 10.87 -7.99
CA ASN A 126 2.37 10.52 -8.04
C ASN A 126 1.80 10.52 -6.64
N GLY A 127 0.65 11.13 -6.47
CA GLY A 127 0.06 11.33 -5.16
C GLY A 127 -0.29 10.02 -4.44
N ALA A 128 0.04 9.98 -3.18
CA ALA A 128 -0.37 8.95 -2.23
C ALA A 128 -1.44 9.49 -1.29
N LEU A 129 -2.44 8.68 -0.99
CA LEU A 129 -3.45 8.94 0.01
C LEU A 129 -3.46 7.81 1.03
N TYR A 130 -3.27 8.15 2.29
CA TYR A 130 -3.55 7.28 3.41
C TYR A 130 -4.90 7.65 4.02
N ILE A 131 -5.78 6.67 4.18
CA ILE A 131 -7.07 6.82 4.85
C ILE A 131 -7.00 6.00 6.14
N GLY A 132 -6.94 6.67 7.28
CA GLY A 132 -6.91 6.07 8.61
C GLY A 132 -8.27 6.09 9.29
N THR A 133 -8.57 5.07 10.08
CA THR A 133 -9.85 4.97 10.81
C THR A 133 -9.69 4.99 12.34
N GLU A 134 -8.48 4.84 12.85
CA GLU A 134 -8.24 4.69 14.31
C GLU A 134 -7.25 5.70 14.89
N MET A 135 -6.21 6.07 14.15
CA MET A 135 -5.07 6.85 14.68
C MET A 135 -5.14 8.32 14.28
N GLU A 136 -4.75 9.18 15.20
CA GLU A 136 -4.63 10.61 14.95
C GLU A 136 -3.48 10.92 13.98
N LEU A 137 -3.74 11.83 13.03
CA LEU A 137 -2.80 12.06 11.93
C LEU A 137 -1.50 12.69 12.42
N LEU A 138 -1.59 13.83 13.10
CA LEU A 138 -0.42 14.60 13.48
C LEU A 138 0.35 14.00 14.67
N GLU A 139 -0.36 13.43 15.65
CA GLU A 139 0.29 12.93 16.86
C GLU A 139 0.78 11.49 16.74
N GLU A 140 0.19 10.68 15.84
CA GLU A 140 0.49 9.25 15.77
C GLU A 140 1.00 8.80 14.40
N ILE A 141 0.47 9.35 13.29
CA ILE A 141 0.84 8.91 11.93
C ILE A 141 2.07 9.64 11.40
N ASP A 142 2.09 10.96 11.48
CA ASP A 142 3.21 11.78 11.01
C ASP A 142 4.55 11.39 11.63
N PRO A 143 4.67 11.17 12.96
CA PRO A 143 5.95 10.76 13.57
C PRO A 143 6.51 9.45 13.02
N ILE A 144 5.66 8.50 12.59
CA ILE A 144 6.10 7.26 11.96
C ILE A 144 6.76 7.56 10.60
N LEU A 145 6.16 8.46 9.82
CA LEU A 145 6.71 8.83 8.51
C LEU A 145 8.00 9.66 8.65
N TRP A 146 8.05 10.58 9.62
CA TRP A 146 9.27 11.33 9.91
C TRP A 146 10.41 10.40 10.34
N ALA A 147 10.14 9.45 11.25
CA ALA A 147 11.10 8.45 11.68
C ALA A 147 11.65 7.62 10.50
N TYR A 148 10.74 7.24 9.59
CA TYR A 148 11.12 6.50 8.40
C TYR A 148 12.03 7.30 7.47
N ILE A 149 11.69 8.56 7.17
CA ILE A 149 12.42 9.41 6.21
C ILE A 149 13.75 9.89 6.79
N ALA A 150 13.73 10.35 8.05
CA ALA A 150 14.91 10.87 8.74
C ALA A 150 15.89 9.79 9.24
N ASP A 151 15.47 8.52 9.26
CA ASP A 151 16.18 7.39 9.90
C ASP A 151 16.52 7.71 11.36
N VAL A 152 15.48 8.16 12.09
CA VAL A 152 15.52 8.50 13.53
C VAL A 152 14.50 7.65 14.26
N PRO A 153 14.85 7.07 15.42
CA PRO A 153 13.88 6.31 16.22
C PRO A 153 12.65 7.16 16.59
N GLN A 154 11.45 6.62 16.42
CA GLN A 154 10.21 7.33 16.71
C GLN A 154 10.11 7.81 18.15
N ASP A 155 10.60 7.03 19.11
CA ASP A 155 10.63 7.39 20.52
C ASP A 155 11.55 8.59 20.81
N HIS A 156 12.64 8.77 20.04
CA HIS A 156 13.47 9.98 20.15
C HIS A 156 12.67 11.23 19.72
N ILE A 157 11.82 11.09 18.72
CA ILE A 157 10.95 12.19 18.23
C ILE A 157 9.85 12.49 19.26
N GLU A 158 9.11 11.49 19.68
CA GLU A 158 7.95 11.65 20.56
C GLU A 158 8.32 12.15 21.98
N PHE A 159 9.47 11.72 22.48
CA PHE A 159 9.92 12.09 23.83
C PHE A 159 11.00 13.18 23.86
N ASN A 160 11.29 13.78 22.68
CA ASN A 160 12.34 14.82 22.55
C ASN A 160 13.69 14.38 23.11
N MET A 161 14.09 13.14 22.75
CA MET A 161 15.34 12.50 23.21
C MET A 161 16.35 12.39 22.07
N TYR A 162 16.49 13.46 21.28
CA TYR A 162 17.35 13.44 20.11
C TYR A 162 18.83 13.26 20.45
N GLU A 163 19.50 12.41 19.69
CA GLU A 163 20.94 12.37 19.59
C GLU A 163 21.46 13.48 18.65
N GLU A 164 22.79 13.65 18.61
CA GLU A 164 23.43 14.70 17.79
C GLU A 164 22.99 14.58 16.29
N GLY A 165 22.44 15.68 15.78
CA GLY A 165 21.98 15.80 14.38
C GLY A 165 20.66 15.10 14.05
N GLU A 166 19.96 14.50 15.02
CA GLU A 166 18.68 13.84 14.78
C GLU A 166 17.54 14.86 14.59
N GLU A 167 17.52 15.91 15.42
CA GLU A 167 16.51 16.96 15.34
C GLU A 167 16.52 17.64 13.97
N GLU A 168 17.70 18.04 13.46
CA GLU A 168 17.85 18.65 12.15
C GLU A 168 17.42 17.71 11.01
N ARG A 169 17.60 16.39 11.21
CA ARG A 169 17.12 15.41 10.20
C ARG A 169 15.60 15.31 10.20
N VAL A 170 14.98 15.37 11.38
CA VAL A 170 13.51 15.35 11.49
C VAL A 170 12.91 16.61 10.90
N ASP A 171 13.46 17.79 11.24
CA ASP A 171 13.03 19.06 10.65
C ASP A 171 13.09 19.02 9.11
N LYS A 172 14.20 18.52 8.58
CA LYS A 172 14.35 18.36 7.13
C LYS A 172 13.38 17.34 6.53
N ALA A 173 13.03 16.26 7.24
CA ALA A 173 12.01 15.32 6.77
C ALA A 173 10.63 15.97 6.68
N ILE A 174 10.30 16.83 7.66
CA ILE A 174 9.06 17.61 7.66
C ILE A 174 9.05 18.58 6.47
N ASP A 175 10.12 19.35 6.27
CA ASP A 175 10.26 20.26 5.12
C ASP A 175 10.07 19.57 3.77
N ILE A 176 10.64 18.37 3.61
CA ILE A 176 10.48 17.54 2.38
C ILE A 176 9.00 17.15 2.20
N LEU A 177 8.33 16.75 3.29
CA LEU A 177 6.92 16.36 3.21
C LEU A 177 6.00 17.53 2.89
N GLU A 178 6.25 18.70 3.47
CA GLU A 178 5.43 19.88 3.26
C GLU A 178 5.59 20.48 1.86
N HIS A 179 6.79 20.41 1.27
CA HIS A 179 7.12 21.21 0.09
C HIS A 179 7.40 20.39 -1.17
N GLU A 180 7.81 19.12 -1.03
CA GLU A 180 8.27 18.33 -2.17
C GLU A 180 7.49 17.04 -2.39
N ALA A 181 6.91 16.45 -1.32
CA ALA A 181 6.15 15.21 -1.42
C ALA A 181 4.68 15.45 -1.79
N ASN A 182 4.08 14.50 -2.51
CA ASN A 182 2.64 14.50 -2.79
C ASN A 182 1.97 13.37 -1.98
N ILE A 183 2.01 13.48 -0.65
CA ILE A 183 1.47 12.51 0.30
C ILE A 183 0.37 13.19 1.12
N TRP A 184 -0.80 12.57 1.18
CA TRP A 184 -1.99 13.09 1.83
C TRP A 184 -2.51 12.09 2.83
N PHE A 185 -2.95 12.60 3.98
CA PHE A 185 -3.57 11.83 5.04
C PHE A 185 -5.00 12.29 5.27
N GLU A 186 -5.90 11.33 5.46
CA GLU A 186 -7.31 11.58 5.76
C GLU A 186 -7.73 10.70 6.94
N TYR A 187 -8.36 11.28 7.95
CA TYR A 187 -8.91 10.57 9.10
C TYR A 187 -10.42 10.38 8.93
N VAL A 188 -10.87 9.15 8.82
CA VAL A 188 -12.28 8.80 8.55
C VAL A 188 -12.72 7.70 9.52
N PRO A 189 -13.00 8.03 10.80
CA PRO A 189 -13.31 7.03 11.83
C PRO A 189 -14.62 6.28 11.57
N GLU A 190 -15.60 6.95 11.00
CA GLU A 190 -16.89 6.37 10.61
C GLU A 190 -17.10 6.56 9.12
N TYR A 191 -17.42 5.50 8.43
CA TYR A 191 -17.54 5.54 6.97
C TYR A 191 -18.55 4.52 6.45
N ASP A 192 -19.16 4.88 5.34
CA ASP A 192 -19.77 3.97 4.38
C ASP A 192 -18.95 3.95 3.08
N ALA A 193 -19.38 3.20 2.10
CA ALA A 193 -18.63 3.14 0.84
C ALA A 193 -18.76 4.43 0.01
N ASN A 194 -19.82 5.22 0.20
CA ASN A 194 -19.98 6.51 -0.47
C ASN A 194 -18.98 7.53 0.10
N THR A 195 -18.81 7.55 1.43
CA THR A 195 -17.80 8.39 2.09
C THR A 195 -16.40 8.11 1.55
N LEU A 196 -16.01 6.82 1.48
CA LEU A 196 -14.70 6.44 0.91
C LEU A 196 -14.59 6.80 -0.58
N GLU A 197 -15.67 6.66 -1.33
CA GLU A 197 -15.72 7.06 -2.74
C GLU A 197 -15.49 8.56 -2.90
N GLU A 198 -16.15 9.38 -2.09
CA GLU A 198 -16.03 10.84 -2.10
C GLU A 198 -14.63 11.31 -1.70
N VAL A 199 -14.04 10.72 -0.67
CA VAL A 199 -12.66 11.02 -0.23
C VAL A 199 -11.66 10.72 -1.36
N ILE A 200 -11.71 9.51 -1.95
CA ILE A 200 -10.82 9.14 -3.04
C ILE A 200 -11.05 10.03 -4.27
N GLU A 201 -12.31 10.34 -4.60
CA GLU A 201 -12.68 11.21 -5.72
C GLU A 201 -12.12 12.62 -5.54
N GLN A 202 -12.25 13.19 -4.34
CA GLN A 202 -11.77 14.52 -4.03
C GLN A 202 -10.25 14.60 -4.13
N HIS A 203 -9.52 13.71 -3.45
CA HIS A 203 -8.06 13.69 -3.52
C HIS A 203 -7.54 13.40 -4.93
N LYS A 204 -8.25 12.57 -5.70
CA LYS A 204 -7.92 12.33 -7.11
C LYS A 204 -8.03 13.60 -7.95
N LEU A 205 -9.04 14.42 -7.70
CA LEU A 205 -9.27 15.67 -8.43
C LEU A 205 -8.33 16.79 -8.01
N ASP A 206 -8.16 16.95 -6.71
CA ASP A 206 -7.43 18.09 -6.14
C ASP A 206 -5.91 17.86 -6.16
N HIS A 207 -5.45 16.61 -5.99
CA HIS A 207 -4.04 16.25 -5.78
C HIS A 207 -3.50 15.21 -6.75
N ASN A 208 -4.35 14.73 -7.68
CA ASN A 208 -4.00 13.68 -8.65
C ASN A 208 -3.38 12.42 -8.02
N ILE A 209 -3.94 11.98 -6.89
CA ILE A 209 -3.46 10.76 -6.24
C ILE A 209 -3.58 9.54 -7.16
N GLU A 210 -2.65 8.62 -7.05
CA GLU A 210 -2.65 7.36 -7.81
C GLU A 210 -2.61 6.12 -6.92
N TYR A 211 -2.20 6.28 -5.65
CA TYR A 211 -1.99 5.19 -4.70
C TYR A 211 -2.75 5.48 -3.41
N VAL A 212 -3.56 4.52 -2.96
CA VAL A 212 -4.37 4.62 -1.75
C VAL A 212 -4.02 3.50 -0.79
N TRP A 213 -3.71 3.84 0.45
CA TRP A 213 -3.59 2.92 1.57
C TRP A 213 -4.76 3.14 2.52
N PHE A 214 -5.61 2.12 2.68
CA PHE A 214 -6.79 2.19 3.52
C PHE A 214 -6.63 1.30 4.76
N ASP A 215 -6.48 1.91 5.90
CA ASP A 215 -6.26 1.26 7.20
C ASP A 215 -7.42 1.56 8.17
N TYR A 216 -8.42 0.67 8.26
CA TYR A 216 -8.52 -0.67 7.68
C TYR A 216 -9.99 -1.04 7.36
N ILE A 217 -10.20 -2.15 6.70
CA ILE A 217 -11.55 -2.70 6.43
C ILE A 217 -12.16 -3.22 7.73
N SER A 218 -13.17 -2.51 8.24
CA SER A 218 -13.95 -2.85 9.41
C SER A 218 -15.45 -2.64 9.17
N SER A 219 -16.28 -3.18 10.04
CA SER A 219 -17.73 -2.98 9.97
C SER A 219 -18.10 -1.75 10.82
N THR A 220 -18.56 -0.69 10.15
CA THR A 220 -19.11 0.51 10.80
C THR A 220 -20.63 0.48 10.83
N VAL A 221 -21.27 1.35 11.62
CA VAL A 221 -22.73 1.46 11.67
C VAL A 221 -23.26 1.98 10.34
N GLU A 222 -22.56 2.96 9.74
CA GLU A 222 -22.87 3.59 8.46
C GLU A 222 -22.84 2.56 7.33
N LEU A 223 -21.78 1.75 7.28
CA LEU A 223 -21.61 0.71 6.26
C LEU A 223 -22.70 -0.38 6.36
N ASN A 224 -23.09 -0.75 7.58
CA ASN A 224 -24.20 -1.69 7.81
C ASN A 224 -25.53 -1.09 7.35
N SER A 225 -25.77 0.20 7.62
CA SER A 225 -26.98 0.93 7.23
C SER A 225 -27.07 1.09 5.70
N GLU A 226 -25.96 1.43 5.05
CA GLU A 226 -25.86 1.48 3.59
C GLU A 226 -26.21 0.13 2.96
N TYR A 227 -25.57 -0.95 3.44
CA TYR A 227 -25.84 -2.29 2.92
C TYR A 227 -27.28 -2.73 3.10
N ALA A 228 -27.87 -2.46 4.27
CA ALA A 228 -29.27 -2.78 4.54
C ALA A 228 -30.22 -2.04 3.59
N SER A 229 -29.95 -0.78 3.30
CA SER A 229 -30.74 0.05 2.37
C SER A 229 -30.65 -0.44 0.93
N GLU A 230 -29.44 -0.80 0.46
CA GLU A 230 -29.21 -1.30 -0.90
C GLU A 230 -29.80 -2.69 -1.15
N SER A 231 -29.67 -3.58 -0.16
CA SER A 231 -30.07 -4.99 -0.30
C SER A 231 -31.58 -5.21 -0.31
N LYS A 232 -32.38 -4.23 0.13
CA LYS A 232 -33.86 -4.31 0.31
C LYS A 232 -34.32 -5.50 1.14
N VAL A 233 -33.43 -6.10 1.92
CA VAL A 233 -33.68 -7.32 2.69
C VAL A 233 -33.98 -6.94 4.12
N LYS A 234 -35.15 -7.37 4.61
CA LYS A 234 -35.55 -7.22 6.02
C LYS A 234 -34.89 -8.27 6.95
N MET A 235 -33.74 -8.82 6.56
CA MET A 235 -33.02 -9.83 7.33
C MET A 235 -31.90 -9.22 8.16
N VAL A 236 -31.44 -9.95 9.17
CA VAL A 236 -30.25 -9.60 9.94
C VAL A 236 -29.06 -9.46 9.00
N VAL A 237 -28.48 -8.28 8.97
CA VAL A 237 -27.29 -7.97 8.16
C VAL A 237 -26.11 -8.73 8.76
N ARG A 238 -25.44 -9.55 7.94
CA ARG A 238 -24.27 -10.31 8.37
C ARG A 238 -23.00 -9.53 8.02
N GLU A 239 -22.09 -9.41 8.98
CA GLU A 239 -20.82 -8.68 8.82
C GLU A 239 -20.02 -9.16 7.58
N ASP A 240 -19.96 -10.47 7.34
CA ASP A 240 -19.21 -11.01 6.19
C ASP A 240 -19.79 -10.57 4.83
N GLN A 241 -21.09 -10.33 4.74
CA GLN A 241 -21.74 -9.82 3.54
C GLN A 241 -21.47 -8.32 3.33
N VAL A 242 -21.50 -7.54 4.41
CA VAL A 242 -21.18 -6.12 4.39
C VAL A 242 -19.75 -5.91 3.94
N LEU A 243 -18.80 -6.60 4.56
CA LEU A 243 -17.38 -6.50 4.20
C LEU A 243 -17.09 -7.01 2.79
N ALA A 244 -17.83 -8.02 2.31
CA ALA A 244 -17.77 -8.47 0.92
C ALA A 244 -18.22 -7.39 -0.06
N ASN A 245 -19.30 -6.67 0.28
CA ASN A 245 -19.82 -5.58 -0.55
C ASN A 245 -18.83 -4.42 -0.59
N LEU A 246 -18.29 -4.02 0.56
CA LEU A 246 -17.24 -3.00 0.62
C LEU A 246 -16.04 -3.38 -0.24
N SER A 247 -15.54 -4.62 -0.14
CA SER A 247 -14.39 -5.08 -0.95
C SER A 247 -14.69 -5.06 -2.44
N LYS A 248 -15.93 -5.34 -2.84
CA LYS A 248 -16.37 -5.19 -4.23
C LYS A 248 -16.35 -3.72 -4.66
N LYS A 249 -16.82 -2.81 -3.81
CA LYS A 249 -16.83 -1.36 -4.08
C LYS A 249 -15.39 -0.83 -4.16
N LEU A 250 -14.51 -1.16 -3.21
CA LEU A 250 -13.09 -0.80 -3.26
C LEU A 250 -12.41 -1.28 -4.55
N LYS A 251 -12.66 -2.53 -4.96
CA LYS A 251 -12.16 -3.03 -6.25
C LYS A 251 -12.71 -2.24 -7.44
N ASN A 252 -13.94 -1.78 -7.40
CA ASN A 252 -14.51 -0.93 -8.45
C ASN A 252 -13.88 0.47 -8.45
N PHE A 253 -13.59 1.05 -7.28
CA PHE A 253 -12.92 2.34 -7.14
C PHE A 253 -11.53 2.32 -7.78
N THR A 254 -10.78 1.21 -7.67
CA THR A 254 -9.48 1.11 -8.35
C THR A 254 -9.58 1.34 -9.85
N ARG A 255 -10.67 0.91 -10.47
CA ARG A 255 -10.91 1.08 -11.91
C ARG A 255 -11.53 2.43 -12.22
N LYS A 256 -12.48 2.88 -11.39
CA LYS A 256 -13.21 4.15 -11.59
C LYS A 256 -12.26 5.34 -11.55
N PHE A 257 -11.31 5.35 -10.60
CA PHE A 257 -10.40 6.46 -10.37
C PHE A 257 -8.99 6.24 -10.94
N ASP A 258 -8.75 5.08 -11.56
CA ASP A 258 -7.41 4.66 -12.05
C ASP A 258 -6.34 4.71 -10.96
N VAL A 259 -6.66 4.21 -9.76
CA VAL A 259 -5.79 4.15 -8.60
C VAL A 259 -5.47 2.70 -8.20
N SER A 260 -4.43 2.49 -7.40
CA SER A 260 -4.30 1.28 -6.58
C SER A 260 -5.00 1.47 -5.25
N ILE A 261 -5.46 0.39 -4.64
CA ILE A 261 -5.89 0.39 -3.25
C ILE A 261 -5.22 -0.80 -2.55
N ASP A 262 -4.37 -0.50 -1.58
CA ASP A 262 -3.82 -1.47 -0.64
C ASP A 262 -4.54 -1.27 0.70
N SER A 263 -5.20 -2.32 1.21
CA SER A 263 -5.97 -2.21 2.44
C SER A 263 -5.58 -3.27 3.44
N PHE A 264 -5.94 -3.01 4.69
CA PHE A 264 -5.68 -3.89 5.81
C PHE A 264 -6.97 -4.50 6.33
N THR A 265 -6.86 -5.67 6.96
CA THR A 265 -7.94 -6.28 7.73
C THR A 265 -7.38 -7.02 8.92
N GLN A 266 -8.20 -7.22 9.93
CA GLN A 266 -7.79 -7.94 11.13
C GLN A 266 -7.89 -9.45 10.94
N VAL A 267 -6.99 -10.16 11.62
CA VAL A 267 -7.04 -11.62 11.77
C VAL A 267 -7.85 -11.96 13.01
N THR A 268 -8.75 -12.94 12.93
CA THR A 268 -9.54 -13.40 14.07
C THR A 268 -8.80 -14.43 14.92
N GLY A 269 -8.91 -14.28 16.25
CA GLY A 269 -8.76 -15.29 17.28
C GLY A 269 -7.45 -16.07 17.38
N ASP A 270 -7.33 -17.18 16.76
CA ASP A 270 -6.29 -18.17 17.06
C ASP A 270 -5.12 -18.16 16.06
N PHE A 271 -4.65 -16.95 15.74
CA PHE A 271 -3.54 -16.73 14.81
C PHE A 271 -2.17 -17.22 15.33
N LYS A 272 -2.09 -17.54 16.63
CA LYS A 272 -0.87 -18.10 17.23
C LYS A 272 -0.63 -19.55 16.80
N ASN A 273 -1.63 -20.20 16.21
CA ASN A 273 -1.52 -21.58 15.78
C ASN A 273 -0.99 -21.65 14.35
N GLU A 274 0.13 -22.34 14.16
CA GLU A 274 0.85 -22.47 12.87
C GLU A 274 -0.01 -23.04 11.72
N ALA A 275 -0.94 -23.94 12.06
CA ALA A 275 -1.80 -24.61 11.10
C ALA A 275 -2.82 -23.68 10.39
N ASN A 276 -3.09 -22.51 10.96
CA ASN A 276 -4.19 -21.62 10.55
C ASN A 276 -3.72 -20.30 9.91
N ARG A 277 -2.46 -20.20 9.43
CA ARG A 277 -1.92 -18.99 8.80
C ARG A 277 -2.24 -18.89 7.32
N ASP A 278 -3.48 -19.09 6.97
CA ASP A 278 -4.03 -18.91 5.63
C ASP A 278 -5.28 -18.03 5.64
N GLN A 279 -5.98 -17.96 4.53
CA GLN A 279 -7.20 -17.17 4.39
C GLN A 279 -8.30 -17.48 5.43
N THR A 280 -8.25 -18.62 6.13
CA THR A 280 -9.30 -19.04 7.07
C THR A 280 -9.30 -18.25 8.38
N ILE A 281 -8.16 -17.64 8.73
CA ILE A 281 -8.01 -16.85 9.95
C ILE A 281 -8.36 -15.37 9.78
N VAL A 282 -8.62 -14.91 8.57
CA VAL A 282 -8.95 -13.50 8.31
C VAL A 282 -10.42 -13.23 8.69
N ARG A 283 -10.69 -12.18 9.44
CA ARG A 283 -12.04 -11.77 9.85
C ARG A 283 -12.90 -11.41 8.63
N GLY A 284 -14.09 -11.99 8.50
CA GLY A 284 -14.92 -11.84 7.30
C GLY A 284 -14.29 -12.38 6.01
N ALA A 285 -13.28 -13.20 6.15
CA ALA A 285 -12.16 -13.53 5.29
C ALA A 285 -12.45 -13.81 3.84
N LYS A 286 -13.23 -14.85 3.60
CA LYS A 286 -13.31 -15.42 2.26
C LYS A 286 -13.90 -14.44 1.26
N SER A 287 -14.89 -13.72 1.69
CA SER A 287 -15.64 -12.78 0.85
C SER A 287 -14.86 -11.50 0.53
N ILE A 288 -14.06 -10.97 1.48
CA ILE A 288 -13.15 -9.83 1.26
C ILE A 288 -12.08 -10.22 0.25
N ILE A 289 -11.42 -11.35 0.53
CA ILE A 289 -10.30 -11.85 -0.25
C ILE A 289 -10.71 -12.22 -1.68
N ASP A 290 -11.93 -12.68 -1.89
CA ASP A 290 -12.40 -13.07 -3.24
C ASP A 290 -12.30 -11.92 -4.25
N LYS A 291 -12.40 -10.68 -3.83
CA LYS A 291 -12.28 -9.48 -4.70
C LYS A 291 -10.87 -8.95 -4.85
N ALA A 292 -9.97 -9.24 -3.90
CA ALA A 292 -8.58 -8.81 -3.95
C ALA A 292 -7.80 -9.46 -5.11
N ASP A 293 -6.84 -8.73 -5.65
CA ASP A 293 -5.89 -9.23 -6.64
C ASP A 293 -4.70 -9.92 -5.99
N GLY A 294 -4.20 -9.35 -4.88
CA GLY A 294 -3.19 -9.92 -4.00
C GLY A 294 -3.71 -10.02 -2.56
N ALA A 295 -3.34 -11.07 -1.84
CA ALA A 295 -3.67 -11.16 -0.43
C ALA A 295 -2.61 -11.93 0.36
N MET A 296 -2.27 -11.39 1.53
CA MET A 296 -1.23 -11.92 2.40
C MET A 296 -1.57 -11.75 3.88
N ILE A 297 -0.91 -12.53 4.71
CA ILE A 297 -0.95 -12.39 6.16
C ILE A 297 0.43 -11.95 6.63
N ALA A 298 0.46 -10.85 7.39
CA ALA A 298 1.66 -10.30 8.02
C ALA A 298 1.66 -10.67 9.50
N MET A 299 2.63 -11.46 9.94
CA MET A 299 2.71 -11.90 11.33
C MET A 299 4.15 -12.16 11.79
N PRO A 300 4.47 -11.95 13.07
CA PRO A 300 5.71 -12.44 13.62
C PRO A 300 5.86 -13.96 13.46
N PRO A 301 7.06 -14.46 13.15
CA PRO A 301 7.29 -15.91 13.10
C PRO A 301 7.12 -16.55 14.47
N THR A 302 6.59 -17.77 14.51
CA THR A 302 6.58 -18.58 15.72
C THR A 302 7.95 -19.21 15.96
N GLU A 303 8.23 -19.62 17.20
CA GLU A 303 9.45 -20.37 17.53
C GLU A 303 9.60 -21.65 16.68
N LYS A 304 8.47 -22.31 16.37
CA LYS A 304 8.47 -23.51 15.52
C LYS A 304 8.86 -23.18 14.08
N GLU A 305 8.36 -22.07 13.56
CA GLU A 305 8.73 -21.58 12.21
C GLU A 305 10.20 -21.21 12.18
N LEU A 306 10.69 -20.46 13.19
CA LEU A 306 12.12 -20.12 13.30
C LEU A 306 13.03 -21.34 13.32
N LYS A 307 12.65 -22.40 14.07
CA LYS A 307 13.39 -23.68 14.06
C LYS A 307 13.44 -24.35 12.71
N LYS A 308 12.35 -24.27 11.91
CA LYS A 308 12.29 -24.85 10.55
C LYS A 308 13.20 -24.13 9.56
N VAL A 309 13.36 -22.81 9.71
CA VAL A 309 14.21 -22.00 8.83
C VAL A 309 15.61 -21.77 9.38
N GLU A 310 15.92 -22.31 10.55
CA GLU A 310 17.24 -22.17 11.20
C GLU A 310 18.41 -22.56 10.28
N PRO A 311 18.34 -23.64 9.47
CA PRO A 311 19.42 -23.95 8.51
C PRO A 311 19.66 -22.82 7.50
N ILE A 312 18.58 -22.13 7.07
CA ILE A 312 18.69 -20.99 6.14
C ILE A 312 19.28 -19.77 6.85
N THR A 313 18.79 -19.46 8.05
CA THR A 313 19.27 -18.28 8.80
C THR A 313 20.73 -18.42 9.24
N ARG A 314 21.23 -19.63 9.50
CA ARG A 314 22.64 -19.89 9.81
C ARG A 314 23.56 -19.60 8.62
N GLU A 315 23.09 -19.78 7.39
CA GLU A 315 23.86 -19.46 6.19
C GLU A 315 23.90 -17.94 5.91
N LEU A 316 22.97 -17.18 6.48
CA LEU A 316 22.90 -15.72 6.36
C LEU A 316 23.76 -15.04 7.45
N LEU A 317 25.07 -15.23 7.37
CA LEU A 317 26.03 -14.62 8.31
C LEU A 317 25.80 -13.10 8.38
N ASN A 318 25.79 -12.56 9.61
CA ASN A 318 25.64 -11.13 9.92
C ASN A 318 24.28 -10.49 9.61
N LYS A 319 23.22 -11.26 9.31
CA LYS A 319 21.86 -10.74 9.20
C LYS A 319 21.06 -10.97 10.48
N PRO A 320 20.16 -10.03 10.85
CA PRO A 320 19.30 -10.22 12.01
C PRO A 320 18.33 -11.39 11.79
N ALA A 321 17.85 -11.96 12.89
CA ALA A 321 16.79 -12.96 12.83
C ALA A 321 15.49 -12.33 12.29
N PRO A 322 14.69 -13.05 11.49
CA PRO A 322 13.43 -12.52 11.00
C PRO A 322 12.46 -12.26 12.15
N ASN A 323 11.81 -11.10 12.15
CA ASN A 323 10.78 -10.71 13.11
C ASN A 323 9.40 -10.51 12.49
N LEU A 324 9.30 -10.53 11.15
CA LEU A 324 8.04 -10.51 10.42
C LEU A 324 8.06 -11.48 9.23
N VAL A 325 6.89 -12.07 8.93
CA VAL A 325 6.69 -12.96 7.78
C VAL A 325 5.45 -12.53 7.01
N TYR A 326 5.60 -12.26 5.72
CA TYR A 326 4.46 -12.14 4.81
C TYR A 326 4.15 -13.48 4.18
N SER A 327 3.03 -14.08 4.56
CA SER A 327 2.51 -15.30 3.94
C SER A 327 1.57 -14.93 2.79
N LEU A 328 2.10 -14.90 1.57
CA LEU A 328 1.34 -14.59 0.36
C LEU A 328 0.58 -15.83 -0.10
N TYR A 329 -0.74 -15.82 0.02
CA TYR A 329 -1.61 -16.96 -0.32
C TYR A 329 -2.48 -16.72 -1.55
N LYS A 330 -2.57 -15.47 -2.03
CA LYS A 330 -3.29 -15.11 -3.24
C LYS A 330 -2.50 -14.10 -4.07
N ASN A 331 -2.35 -14.38 -5.36
CA ASN A 331 -1.71 -13.49 -6.31
C ASN A 331 -2.29 -13.70 -7.71
N ARG A 332 -3.19 -12.79 -8.13
CA ARG A 332 -3.80 -12.84 -9.47
C ARG A 332 -2.86 -12.24 -10.51
N GLY A 333 -2.30 -13.08 -11.34
CA GLY A 333 -1.44 -12.67 -12.45
C GLY A 333 0.05 -12.63 -12.13
N GLY A 334 0.46 -13.09 -10.94
CA GLY A 334 1.86 -13.31 -10.58
C GLY A 334 2.26 -14.78 -10.58
N LYS A 335 3.53 -15.06 -10.92
CA LYS A 335 4.14 -16.39 -10.82
C LYS A 335 4.18 -16.89 -9.37
N TRP A 336 4.41 -15.97 -8.43
CA TRP A 336 4.66 -16.28 -7.03
C TRP A 336 3.34 -16.31 -6.25
N ASN A 337 2.96 -17.51 -5.83
CA ASN A 337 1.79 -17.75 -4.99
C ASN A 337 2.14 -18.83 -3.96
N LYS A 338 1.54 -18.76 -2.77
CA LYS A 338 1.86 -19.66 -1.64
C LYS A 338 3.35 -19.62 -1.26
N ILE A 339 3.87 -18.43 -1.06
CA ILE A 339 5.23 -18.18 -0.59
C ILE A 339 5.21 -17.44 0.75
N LYS A 340 6.29 -17.59 1.51
CA LYS A 340 6.55 -16.84 2.73
C LYS A 340 7.78 -15.95 2.52
N ILE A 341 7.60 -14.64 2.68
CA ILE A 341 8.68 -13.65 2.61
C ILE A 341 9.09 -13.36 4.04
N TRP A 342 10.33 -13.60 4.36
CA TRP A 342 10.90 -13.44 5.70
C TRP A 342 11.63 -12.11 5.78
N LEU A 343 11.26 -11.30 6.76
CA LEU A 343 11.70 -9.93 6.90
C LEU A 343 12.26 -9.66 8.29
N TYR A 344 13.16 -8.72 8.37
CA TYR A 344 13.47 -8.01 9.59
C TYR A 344 12.99 -6.56 9.45
N ILE A 345 12.19 -6.10 10.38
CA ILE A 345 11.75 -4.72 10.46
C ILE A 345 12.39 -4.10 11.70
N ASP A 346 13.04 -2.97 11.50
CA ASP A 346 13.40 -2.10 12.60
C ASP A 346 12.14 -1.30 12.99
N TYR A 347 11.50 -1.67 14.08
CA TYR A 347 10.26 -1.01 14.51
C TYR A 347 10.47 0.40 15.04
N SER A 348 11.69 0.83 15.29
CA SER A 348 11.99 2.20 15.72
C SER A 348 11.94 3.19 14.55
N THR A 349 12.45 2.78 13.39
CA THR A 349 12.51 3.60 12.16
C THR A 349 11.61 3.09 11.03
N MET A 350 10.94 1.96 11.24
CA MET A 350 10.13 1.25 10.24
C MET A 350 10.87 0.78 8.98
N ARG A 351 12.21 0.72 9.03
CA ARG A 351 13.02 0.21 7.91
C ARG A 351 12.87 -1.29 7.76
N VAL A 352 12.59 -1.72 6.53
CA VAL A 352 12.33 -3.12 6.17
C VAL A 352 13.55 -3.73 5.49
N HIS A 353 13.98 -4.89 5.98
CA HIS A 353 15.09 -5.66 5.42
C HIS A 353 14.60 -7.02 4.95
N ASP A 354 14.68 -7.27 3.67
CA ASP A 354 14.37 -8.56 3.06
C ASP A 354 15.48 -9.58 3.38
N LEU A 355 15.12 -10.71 3.97
CA LEU A 355 16.07 -11.76 4.32
C LEU A 355 16.09 -12.88 3.28
N PHE A 356 14.99 -13.62 3.14
CA PHE A 356 14.84 -14.73 2.19
C PHE A 356 13.36 -15.04 1.94
N VAL A 357 13.13 -15.95 0.98
CA VAL A 357 11.77 -16.42 0.64
C VAL A 357 11.73 -17.94 0.71
N THR A 358 10.65 -18.49 1.25
CA THR A 358 10.39 -19.93 1.27
C THR A 358 9.01 -20.26 0.69
N ASP A 359 8.80 -21.50 0.34
CA ASP A 359 7.46 -22.05 0.17
C ASP A 359 6.76 -22.25 1.54
N TYR A 360 5.56 -22.82 1.54
CA TYR A 360 4.80 -23.10 2.77
C TYR A 360 5.34 -24.29 3.56
N GLU A 361 6.16 -25.15 2.93
CA GLU A 361 6.91 -26.24 3.55
C GLU A 361 8.28 -25.80 4.10
N TYR A 362 8.56 -24.47 4.08
CA TYR A 362 9.80 -23.84 4.57
C TYR A 362 11.06 -24.14 3.74
N LYS A 363 10.87 -24.59 2.50
CA LYS A 363 11.97 -24.81 1.56
C LYS A 363 12.36 -23.48 0.92
N LEU A 364 13.66 -23.18 0.91
CA LEU A 364 14.20 -21.94 0.33
C LEU A 364 13.90 -21.85 -1.18
N ILE A 365 13.36 -20.71 -1.59
CA ILE A 365 13.14 -20.35 -2.99
C ILE A 365 14.31 -19.47 -3.45
N LYS A 366 15.16 -20.01 -4.33
CA LYS A 366 16.37 -19.31 -4.80
C LYS A 366 16.18 -18.53 -6.09
N ASP A 367 15.13 -18.81 -6.84
CA ASP A 367 14.85 -18.22 -8.16
C ASP A 367 13.94 -16.98 -8.09
N ILE A 368 13.63 -16.47 -6.89
CA ILE A 368 13.00 -15.18 -6.69
C ILE A 368 14.08 -14.12 -6.45
N GLU A 369 14.14 -13.15 -7.34
CA GLU A 369 15.08 -12.04 -7.25
C GLU A 369 14.44 -10.85 -6.54
N LYS A 370 15.24 -10.00 -5.92
CA LYS A 370 14.80 -8.71 -5.38
C LYS A 370 14.63 -7.73 -6.52
N THR A 371 13.44 -7.17 -6.66
CA THR A 371 13.18 -6.13 -7.65
C THR A 371 13.04 -4.78 -6.95
N TYR A 372 13.80 -3.82 -7.42
CA TYR A 372 13.70 -2.41 -7.03
C TYR A 372 13.25 -1.64 -8.26
N ILE A 373 12.36 -0.69 -8.07
CA ILE A 373 11.81 0.11 -9.17
C ILE A 373 12.45 1.48 -9.06
N ASN A 374 13.36 1.78 -9.98
CA ASN A 374 13.98 3.09 -10.05
C ASN A 374 13.10 4.00 -10.90
N VAL A 375 12.67 5.12 -10.31
CA VAL A 375 11.96 6.18 -11.00
C VAL A 375 12.88 7.40 -10.99
N SER A 376 13.61 7.66 -12.09
CA SER A 376 14.39 8.88 -12.19
C SER A 376 13.48 10.08 -12.47
N ASN A 377 13.87 11.28 -12.02
CA ASN A 377 13.11 12.50 -12.26
C ASN A 377 12.87 12.77 -13.76
N GLU A 378 13.83 12.45 -14.62
CA GLU A 378 13.71 12.60 -16.07
C GLU A 378 12.82 11.52 -16.69
N GLU A 379 12.94 10.28 -16.24
CA GLU A 379 12.11 9.15 -16.66
C GLU A 379 10.69 9.28 -16.09
N TYR A 380 10.54 9.86 -14.92
CA TYR A 380 9.25 10.17 -14.33
C TYR A 380 8.49 11.21 -15.13
N ALA A 381 9.15 12.29 -15.54
CA ALA A 381 8.58 13.28 -16.46
C ALA A 381 8.17 12.64 -17.80
N SER A 382 8.83 11.54 -18.20
CA SER A 382 8.52 10.74 -19.39
C SER A 382 7.62 9.52 -19.12
N LYS A 383 7.24 9.25 -17.85
CA LYS A 383 6.47 8.07 -17.37
C LYS A 383 7.15 6.72 -17.64
N LYS A 384 8.48 6.67 -17.55
CA LYS A 384 9.22 5.42 -17.71
C LYS A 384 9.74 4.94 -16.36
N ALA A 385 9.16 3.85 -15.85
CA ALA A 385 9.77 3.09 -14.76
C ALA A 385 10.83 2.14 -15.35
N THR A 386 12.08 2.26 -14.91
CA THR A 386 13.12 1.32 -15.28
C THR A 386 13.24 0.28 -14.17
N ILE A 387 13.07 -0.99 -14.52
CA ILE A 387 13.31 -2.08 -13.59
C ILE A 387 14.80 -2.40 -13.68
N ASN A 388 15.55 -2.03 -12.66
CA ASN A 388 16.90 -2.54 -12.50
C ASN A 388 16.86 -3.75 -11.57
N PRO A 389 17.25 -4.96 -12.01
CA PRO A 389 17.72 -5.96 -11.09
C PRO A 389 18.95 -5.36 -10.43
N ILE A 390 18.89 -5.05 -9.15
CA ILE A 390 20.09 -4.64 -8.43
C ILE A 390 20.95 -5.89 -8.37
N GLU A 391 21.96 -5.92 -9.22
CA GLU A 391 23.14 -6.71 -8.98
C GLU A 391 23.61 -6.34 -7.58
N ASN A 392 23.48 -7.31 -6.68
CA ASN A 392 24.09 -7.35 -5.37
C ASN A 392 24.68 -6.01 -4.92
N LEU A 393 24.00 -5.31 -4.01
CA LEU A 393 24.71 -4.56 -3.00
C LEU A 393 25.45 -5.60 -2.14
N GLU A 394 26.42 -6.27 -2.71
CA GLU A 394 27.57 -6.74 -1.99
C GLU A 394 28.14 -5.49 -1.37
N ILE A 395 27.90 -5.30 -0.08
CA ILE A 395 28.76 -4.49 0.76
C ILE A 395 30.14 -5.04 0.46
N SER A 396 30.94 -4.25 -0.27
CA SER A 396 32.24 -4.68 -0.72
C SER A 396 33.03 -5.08 0.53
N GLU A 397 33.45 -6.33 0.59
CA GLU A 397 34.39 -6.84 1.60
C GLU A 397 35.74 -6.09 1.62
N LYS A 398 35.83 -4.98 0.89
CA LYS A 398 37.05 -4.16 0.79
C LYS A 398 37.21 -3.12 1.87
N GLU A 399 36.23 -2.87 2.73
CA GLU A 399 36.39 -1.90 3.84
C GLU A 399 36.61 -2.54 5.22
N THR A 400 36.69 -3.86 5.30
CA THR A 400 37.00 -4.57 6.57
C THR A 400 38.47 -4.89 6.81
N GLU A 401 39.39 -4.48 5.93
CA GLU A 401 40.83 -4.75 6.11
C GLU A 401 41.66 -3.61 6.74
N GLU A 402 41.09 -2.48 7.11
CA GLU A 402 41.83 -1.36 7.69
C GLU A 402 41.39 -0.94 9.12
N ILE A 403 40.82 -1.82 9.91
CA ILE A 403 40.80 -1.59 11.36
C ILE A 403 41.49 -2.74 12.07
N LYS A 404 42.81 -2.77 11.95
CA LYS A 404 43.71 -3.35 12.96
C LYS A 404 44.28 -2.20 13.78
N PHE A 405 43.95 -2.26 15.07
CA PHE A 405 44.32 -1.52 16.25
C PHE A 405 43.33 -0.50 16.77
#